data_a3d7f9acd1c58652d2d1e480e5209a65
#
_entry.id   a3d7f9acd1c58652d2d1e480e5209a65
#
_cell.length_a   1.000
_cell.length_b   1.000
_cell.length_c   1.000
_cell.angle_alpha   90.00
_cell.angle_beta   90.00
_cell.angle_gamma   90.00
#
_symmetry.space_group_name_H-M   'P 1'
#
loop_
_entity.id
_entity.type
_entity.pdbx_description
1 polymer ?
#
loop_
_entity_poly.entity_id
_entity_poly.type
_entity_poly.pdbx_seq_one_letter_code
_entity_poly.pdbx_strand_id
1 'polypeptide(L)'
;LVEHQKSWLCREFGKEAGEKLLPAMLEFYRLCGIRKPEFMGWNQVELDKKKYTKGWSPVKNTDFSLTEFGGELDRYLESYEAIKEILSEVEPMIPQERKDAFFAQIKYPVFGAAAMSTKMLEAQRARCISPGSCDTTLWTRESQLMAACAKSIKAYQEIRDLTDYYNNELADGKWKYSMCHNPRDLYVFYPPKIPIWLTDK
;
A
#
# COMPACT_ATOMS: atom_id res chain seq x y z
N LEU A 1 25.86 4.29 -7.58
CA LEU A 1 24.62 4.59 -6.84
C LEU A 1 24.40 3.58 -5.71
N VAL A 2 24.45 2.26 -6.01
CA VAL A 2 24.22 1.17 -5.02
C VAL A 2 25.22 1.24 -3.86
N GLU A 3 26.52 1.41 -4.14
CA GLU A 3 27.56 1.54 -3.11
C GLU A 3 27.33 2.75 -2.19
N HIS A 4 26.85 3.87 -2.74
CA HIS A 4 26.51 5.04 -1.95
C HIS A 4 25.34 4.76 -1.02
N GLN A 5 24.29 4.11 -1.54
CA GLN A 5 23.12 3.72 -0.76
C GLN A 5 23.47 2.74 0.36
N LYS A 6 24.31 1.73 0.05
CA LYS A 6 24.85 0.80 1.04
C LYS A 6 25.60 1.54 2.15
N SER A 7 26.52 2.40 1.76
CA SER A 7 27.34 3.20 2.69
C SER A 7 26.46 4.07 3.60
N TRP A 8 25.43 4.71 3.04
CA TRP A 8 24.49 5.51 3.80
C TRP A 8 23.70 4.66 4.81
N LEU A 9 23.08 3.57 4.37
CA LEU A 9 22.31 2.67 5.23
C LEU A 9 23.15 2.11 6.39
N CYS A 10 24.39 1.68 6.09
CA CYS A 10 25.30 1.16 7.11
C CYS A 10 25.72 2.22 8.13
N ARG A 11 25.93 3.46 7.68
CA ARG A 11 26.28 4.57 8.55
C ARG A 11 25.15 5.00 9.46
N GLU A 12 23.91 5.06 8.92
CA GLU A 12 22.74 5.53 9.67
C GLU A 12 22.19 4.46 10.64
N PHE A 13 22.16 3.21 10.22
CA PHE A 13 21.44 2.15 10.93
C PHE A 13 22.33 1.01 11.46
N GLY A 14 23.64 1.12 11.28
CA GLY A 14 24.61 0.08 11.62
C GLY A 14 24.90 -0.86 10.45
N LYS A 15 26.09 -1.47 10.46
CA LYS A 15 26.59 -2.27 9.34
C LYS A 15 25.65 -3.43 8.98
N GLU A 16 25.30 -4.25 9.96
CA GLU A 16 24.47 -5.45 9.73
C GLU A 16 23.07 -5.08 9.27
N ALA A 17 22.41 -4.14 9.93
CA ALA A 17 21.10 -3.64 9.54
C ALA A 17 21.11 -3.02 8.15
N GLY A 18 22.12 -2.17 7.86
CA GLY A 18 22.25 -1.51 6.57
C GLY A 18 22.47 -2.48 5.40
N GLU A 19 23.25 -3.55 5.61
CA GLU A 19 23.44 -4.60 4.61
C GLU A 19 22.17 -5.39 4.33
N LYS A 20 21.34 -5.68 5.35
CA LYS A 20 20.04 -6.33 5.19
C LYS A 20 18.99 -5.40 4.56
N LEU A 21 19.03 -4.10 4.86
CA LEU A 21 18.09 -3.12 4.29
C LEU A 21 18.34 -2.84 2.80
N LEU A 22 19.58 -2.97 2.33
CA LEU A 22 19.93 -2.59 0.96
C LEU A 22 19.07 -3.27 -0.10
N PRO A 23 18.91 -4.61 -0.14
CA PRO A 23 18.05 -5.26 -1.14
C PRO A 23 16.59 -4.82 -1.05
N ALA A 24 16.06 -4.63 0.16
CA ALA A 24 14.70 -4.17 0.37
C ALA A 24 14.48 -2.75 -0.20
N MET A 25 15.43 -1.84 0.01
CA MET A 25 15.35 -0.48 -0.52
C MET A 25 15.53 -0.42 -2.03
N LEU A 26 16.39 -1.25 -2.60
CA LEU A 26 16.53 -1.36 -4.06
C LEU A 26 15.23 -1.84 -4.70
N GLU A 27 14.61 -2.86 -4.11
CA GLU A 27 13.31 -3.37 -4.57
C GLU A 27 12.20 -2.33 -4.39
N PHE A 28 12.16 -1.63 -3.26
CA PHE A 28 11.22 -0.52 -3.04
C PHE A 28 11.29 0.53 -4.16
N TYR A 29 12.50 0.98 -4.51
CA TYR A 29 12.67 1.94 -5.60
C TYR A 29 12.29 1.36 -6.96
N ARG A 30 12.53 0.07 -7.19
CA ARG A 30 12.08 -0.62 -8.40
C ARG A 30 10.55 -0.61 -8.51
N LEU A 31 9.85 -0.94 -7.42
CA LEU A 31 8.38 -0.92 -7.38
C LEU A 31 7.82 0.50 -7.58
N CYS A 32 8.41 1.50 -6.94
CA CYS A 32 8.06 2.90 -7.17
C CYS A 32 8.31 3.35 -8.62
N GLY A 33 9.30 2.75 -9.30
CA GLY A 33 9.56 2.97 -10.72
C GLY A 33 8.50 2.37 -11.65
N ILE A 34 7.87 1.26 -11.25
CA ILE A 34 6.72 0.67 -11.98
C ILE A 34 5.50 1.58 -11.85
N ARG A 35 5.14 1.93 -10.61
CA ARG A 35 4.03 2.84 -10.33
C ARG A 35 4.29 3.57 -9.02
N LYS A 36 4.29 4.88 -9.04
CA LYS A 36 4.38 5.67 -7.81
C LYS A 36 3.10 5.50 -6.98
N PRO A 37 3.22 5.25 -5.67
CA PRO A 37 2.07 5.01 -4.80
C PRO A 37 1.01 6.11 -4.84
N GLU A 38 1.42 7.37 -4.92
CA GLU A 38 0.52 8.52 -5.01
C GLU A 38 -0.25 8.60 -6.34
N PHE A 39 0.21 7.92 -7.37
CA PHE A 39 -0.49 7.82 -8.65
C PHE A 39 -1.33 6.55 -8.79
N MET A 40 -1.34 5.68 -7.80
CA MET A 40 -2.11 4.44 -7.83
C MET A 40 -3.61 4.69 -8.04
N GLY A 41 -4.13 5.78 -7.50
CA GLY A 41 -5.53 6.20 -7.64
C GLY A 41 -5.78 7.36 -8.60
N TRP A 42 -4.77 7.95 -9.17
CA TRP A 42 -4.91 9.18 -9.98
C TRP A 42 -5.84 8.99 -11.19
N ASN A 43 -5.76 7.84 -11.84
CA ASN A 43 -6.58 7.51 -13.01
C ASN A 43 -7.79 6.63 -12.67
N GLN A 44 -8.12 6.47 -11.39
CA GLN A 44 -9.15 5.52 -10.96
C GLN A 44 -10.53 6.15 -10.81
N VAL A 45 -10.64 7.45 -10.93
CA VAL A 45 -11.95 8.12 -10.94
C VAL A 45 -12.47 8.12 -12.39
N GLU A 46 -13.56 7.42 -12.62
CA GLU A 46 -14.24 7.46 -13.92
C GLU A 46 -15.02 8.79 -14.02
N LEU A 47 -14.64 9.61 -14.98
CA LEU A 47 -15.26 10.91 -15.22
C LEU A 47 -16.50 10.82 -16.11
N ASP A 48 -16.64 9.76 -16.92
CA ASP A 48 -17.81 9.55 -17.76
C ASP A 48 -18.97 8.99 -16.93
N LYS A 49 -19.90 9.86 -16.58
CA LYS A 49 -21.11 9.51 -15.80
C LYS A 49 -21.98 8.42 -16.45
N LYS A 50 -21.89 8.23 -17.77
CA LYS A 50 -22.64 7.18 -18.48
C LYS A 50 -22.15 5.77 -18.14
N LYS A 51 -20.92 5.65 -17.65
CA LYS A 51 -20.35 4.38 -17.20
C LYS A 51 -20.72 4.02 -15.77
N TYR A 52 -21.41 4.90 -15.04
CA TYR A 52 -21.87 4.62 -13.69
C TYR A 52 -23.02 3.65 -13.74
N THR A 53 -22.81 2.45 -13.24
CA THR A 53 -23.88 1.49 -13.01
C THR A 53 -24.47 1.71 -11.61
N LYS A 54 -25.75 1.38 -11.44
CA LYS A 54 -26.48 1.52 -10.18
C LYS A 54 -25.71 0.80 -9.05
N GLY A 55 -25.38 1.51 -7.97
CA GLY A 55 -24.68 0.95 -6.82
C GLY A 55 -23.14 0.94 -6.92
N TRP A 56 -22.53 1.40 -8.01
CA TRP A 56 -21.08 1.47 -8.18
C TRP A 56 -20.57 2.88 -7.96
N SER A 57 -19.41 2.95 -7.30
CA SER A 57 -18.65 4.18 -7.25
C SER A 57 -17.99 4.45 -8.61
N PRO A 58 -17.83 5.73 -9.00
CA PRO A 58 -17.16 6.12 -10.23
C PRO A 58 -15.63 5.90 -10.14
N VAL A 59 -15.20 4.67 -9.92
CA VAL A 59 -13.79 4.32 -9.78
C VAL A 59 -13.38 3.44 -10.96
N LYS A 60 -12.33 3.88 -11.63
CA LYS A 60 -11.68 3.15 -12.72
C LYS A 60 -10.61 2.22 -12.13
N ASN A 61 -10.52 1.00 -12.65
CA ASN A 61 -9.45 0.08 -12.29
C ASN A 61 -8.10 0.56 -12.85
N THR A 62 -7.02 0.15 -12.20
CA THR A 62 -5.66 0.34 -12.71
C THR A 62 -5.39 -0.60 -13.89
N ASP A 63 -4.25 -0.39 -14.57
CA ASP A 63 -3.81 -1.26 -15.67
C ASP A 63 -3.18 -2.57 -15.15
N PHE A 64 -3.02 -2.76 -13.83
CA PHE A 64 -2.53 -4.02 -13.26
C PHE A 64 -3.50 -5.17 -13.52
N SER A 65 -2.99 -6.24 -14.13
CA SER A 65 -3.79 -7.41 -14.45
C SER A 65 -3.87 -8.39 -13.28
N LEU A 66 -5.06 -8.95 -13.06
CA LEU A 66 -5.31 -10.04 -12.10
C LEU A 66 -4.86 -11.41 -12.61
N THR A 67 -4.87 -11.62 -13.92
CA THR A 67 -4.69 -12.95 -14.54
C THR A 67 -3.57 -13.01 -15.55
N GLU A 68 -3.30 -11.91 -16.23
CA GLU A 68 -2.27 -11.85 -17.26
C GLU A 68 -0.89 -11.51 -16.69
N PHE A 69 0.13 -11.59 -17.51
CA PHE A 69 1.52 -11.29 -17.15
C PHE A 69 2.00 -12.03 -15.90
N GLY A 70 1.54 -13.29 -15.72
CA GLY A 70 1.90 -14.12 -14.58
C GLY A 70 1.32 -13.64 -13.25
N GLY A 71 0.10 -13.10 -13.25
CA GLY A 71 -0.54 -12.54 -12.06
C GLY A 71 0.15 -11.26 -11.59
N GLU A 72 0.25 -10.28 -12.46
CA GLU A 72 1.01 -9.05 -12.22
C GLU A 72 0.63 -8.35 -10.92
N LEU A 73 -0.68 -8.25 -10.65
CA LEU A 73 -1.19 -7.62 -9.44
C LEU A 73 -0.70 -8.34 -8.18
N ASP A 74 -0.78 -9.67 -8.15
CA ASP A 74 -0.34 -10.46 -7.00
C ASP A 74 1.16 -10.32 -6.79
N ARG A 75 1.97 -10.50 -7.83
CA ARG A 75 3.43 -10.34 -7.73
C ARG A 75 3.87 -8.96 -7.25
N TYR A 76 3.14 -7.92 -7.64
CA TYR A 76 3.44 -6.55 -7.19
C TYR A 76 3.16 -6.40 -5.69
N LEU A 77 2.04 -6.92 -5.19
CA LEU A 77 1.71 -6.90 -3.76
C LEU A 77 2.63 -7.80 -2.95
N GLU A 78 2.93 -9.01 -3.44
CA GLU A 78 3.87 -9.95 -2.80
C GLU A 78 5.27 -9.34 -2.65
N SER A 79 5.74 -8.58 -3.64
CA SER A 79 7.01 -7.87 -3.53
C SER A 79 7.01 -6.83 -2.40
N TYR A 80 5.91 -6.12 -2.18
CA TYR A 80 5.79 -5.20 -1.04
C TYR A 80 5.77 -5.93 0.30
N GLU A 81 5.05 -7.04 0.40
CA GLU A 81 5.03 -7.84 1.63
C GLU A 81 6.42 -8.40 1.96
N ALA A 82 7.16 -8.91 0.98
CA ALA A 82 8.53 -9.35 1.18
C ALA A 82 9.46 -8.23 1.69
N ILE A 83 9.31 -7.02 1.20
CA ILE A 83 10.06 -5.86 1.72
C ILE A 83 9.65 -5.56 3.18
N LYS A 84 8.35 -5.59 3.49
CA LYS A 84 7.85 -5.34 4.85
C LYS A 84 8.39 -6.38 5.85
N GLU A 85 8.47 -7.65 5.44
CA GLU A 85 9.07 -8.73 6.24
C GLU A 85 10.52 -8.41 6.57
N ILE A 86 11.35 -8.07 5.57
CA ILE A 86 12.76 -7.69 5.78
C ILE A 86 12.87 -6.50 6.75
N LEU A 87 12.06 -5.47 6.57
CA LEU A 87 12.08 -4.30 7.47
C LEU A 87 11.70 -4.67 8.91
N SER A 88 10.73 -5.55 9.07
CA SER A 88 10.29 -6.04 10.39
C SER A 88 11.35 -6.87 11.10
N GLU A 89 12.12 -7.67 10.36
CA GLU A 89 13.26 -8.44 10.88
C GLU A 89 14.43 -7.53 11.28
N VAL A 90 14.64 -6.43 10.55
CA VAL A 90 15.75 -5.50 10.80
C VAL A 90 15.43 -4.49 11.90
N GLU A 91 14.17 -4.11 12.07
CA GLU A 91 13.76 -3.09 13.06
C GLU A 91 14.30 -3.31 14.48
N PRO A 92 14.32 -4.53 15.05
CA PRO A 92 14.92 -4.79 16.36
C PRO A 92 16.43 -4.55 16.44
N MET A 93 17.13 -4.58 15.28
CA MET A 93 18.58 -4.36 15.19
C MET A 93 18.96 -2.87 15.16
N ILE A 94 17.98 -1.99 14.95
CA ILE A 94 18.21 -0.55 14.84
C ILE A 94 18.56 0.02 16.21
N PRO A 95 19.67 0.77 16.35
CA PRO A 95 20.02 1.46 17.59
C PRO A 95 18.86 2.36 18.07
N GLN A 96 18.67 2.41 19.39
CA GLN A 96 17.52 3.14 19.99
C GLN A 96 17.47 4.61 19.52
N GLU A 97 18.62 5.27 19.46
CA GLU A 97 18.77 6.66 19.03
C GLU A 97 18.50 6.88 17.52
N ARG A 98 18.37 5.79 16.76
CA ARG A 98 18.09 5.83 15.31
C ARG A 98 16.69 5.34 14.93
N LYS A 99 15.90 4.89 15.91
CA LYS A 99 14.55 4.33 15.63
C LYS A 99 13.62 5.34 14.99
N ASP A 100 13.62 6.59 15.45
CA ASP A 100 12.80 7.64 14.84
C ASP A 100 13.22 7.94 13.41
N ALA A 101 14.53 7.99 13.15
CA ALA A 101 15.05 8.15 11.80
C ALA A 101 14.71 6.97 10.89
N PHE A 102 14.82 5.73 11.40
CA PHE A 102 14.43 4.53 10.69
C PHE A 102 12.93 4.56 10.35
N PHE A 103 12.08 4.88 11.32
CA PHE A 103 10.65 5.01 11.06
C PHE A 103 10.38 6.06 9.98
N ALA A 104 10.88 7.28 10.13
CA ALA A 104 10.58 8.39 9.23
C ALA A 104 11.10 8.19 7.80
N GLN A 105 12.31 7.61 7.65
CA GLN A 105 13.01 7.57 6.37
C GLN A 105 12.88 6.23 5.64
N ILE A 106 12.60 5.15 6.36
CA ILE A 106 12.55 3.79 5.81
C ILE A 106 11.15 3.18 5.98
N LYS A 107 10.69 3.02 7.23
CA LYS A 107 9.46 2.28 7.53
C LYS A 107 8.21 3.01 7.01
N TYR A 108 8.04 4.28 7.34
CA TYR A 108 6.87 5.05 6.93
C TYR A 108 6.67 5.11 5.41
N PRO A 109 7.68 5.48 4.58
CA PRO A 109 7.50 5.49 3.13
C PRO A 109 7.26 4.09 2.54
N VAL A 110 7.93 3.05 3.02
CA VAL A 110 7.76 1.67 2.50
C VAL A 110 6.40 1.11 2.88
N PHE A 111 6.03 1.16 4.16
CA PHE A 111 4.74 0.64 4.64
C PHE A 111 3.57 1.47 4.10
N GLY A 112 3.72 2.79 4.01
CA GLY A 112 2.72 3.66 3.40
C GLY A 112 2.49 3.35 1.91
N ALA A 113 3.56 3.11 1.15
CA ALA A 113 3.47 2.71 -0.26
C ALA A 113 2.84 1.32 -0.43
N ALA A 114 3.25 0.36 0.40
CA ALA A 114 2.68 -0.99 0.43
C ALA A 114 1.18 -0.94 0.75
N ALA A 115 0.80 -0.23 1.81
CA ALA A 115 -0.59 -0.09 2.21
C ALA A 115 -1.43 0.66 1.17
N MET A 116 -0.89 1.71 0.52
CA MET A 116 -1.58 2.40 -0.57
C MET A 116 -1.82 1.45 -1.76
N SER A 117 -0.80 0.69 -2.16
CA SER A 117 -0.90 -0.28 -3.25
C SER A 117 -1.93 -1.38 -2.92
N THR A 118 -1.86 -1.95 -1.72
CA THR A 118 -2.82 -2.98 -1.25
C THR A 118 -4.24 -2.44 -1.20
N LYS A 119 -4.45 -1.25 -0.65
CA LYS A 119 -5.76 -0.60 -0.59
C LYS A 119 -6.40 -0.50 -1.97
N MET A 120 -5.64 -0.04 -2.96
CA MET A 120 -6.16 0.23 -4.29
C MET A 120 -6.34 -1.04 -5.12
N LEU A 121 -5.36 -1.94 -5.09
CA LEU A 121 -5.37 -3.16 -5.91
C LEU A 121 -6.32 -4.23 -5.36
N GLU A 122 -6.45 -4.36 -4.04
CA GLU A 122 -7.44 -5.28 -3.47
C GLU A 122 -8.88 -4.74 -3.64
N ALA A 123 -9.10 -3.42 -3.61
CA ALA A 123 -10.38 -2.86 -4.01
C ALA A 123 -10.70 -3.12 -5.50
N GLN A 124 -9.70 -3.07 -6.39
CA GLN A 124 -9.84 -3.46 -7.79
C GLN A 124 -10.18 -4.95 -7.92
N ARG A 125 -9.46 -5.82 -7.20
CA ARG A 125 -9.78 -7.27 -7.14
C ARG A 125 -11.22 -7.50 -6.73
N ALA A 126 -11.68 -6.86 -5.67
CA ALA A 126 -13.05 -6.96 -5.19
C ALA A 126 -14.08 -6.58 -6.27
N ARG A 127 -13.84 -5.50 -7.01
CA ARG A 127 -14.71 -5.07 -8.11
C ARG A 127 -14.70 -6.05 -9.28
N CYS A 128 -13.57 -6.69 -9.58
CA CYS A 128 -13.45 -7.66 -10.68
C CYS A 128 -14.08 -9.03 -10.34
N ILE A 129 -14.14 -9.41 -9.07
CA ILE A 129 -14.80 -10.64 -8.60
C ILE A 129 -16.35 -10.52 -8.65
N SER A 130 -16.89 -9.35 -8.85
CA SER A 130 -18.31 -9.02 -8.89
C SER A 130 -19.18 -9.91 -9.80
N PRO A 131 -20.52 -9.98 -9.59
CA PRO A 131 -21.43 -10.92 -10.29
C PRO A 131 -21.37 -10.79 -11.80
N GLY A 132 -21.07 -11.87 -12.50
CA GLY A 132 -20.99 -11.94 -13.96
C GLY A 132 -19.71 -12.58 -14.50
N SER A 133 -18.62 -12.67 -13.73
CA SER A 133 -17.43 -13.44 -14.13
C SER A 133 -17.64 -14.92 -13.83
N CYS A 134 -17.60 -15.76 -14.85
CA CYS A 134 -17.88 -17.19 -14.79
C CYS A 134 -16.82 -18.02 -14.05
N ASP A 135 -17.20 -19.16 -13.50
CA ASP A 135 -16.43 -20.36 -13.12
C ASP A 135 -16.02 -20.62 -11.67
N THR A 136 -16.49 -19.90 -10.67
CA THR A 136 -16.32 -20.36 -9.28
C THR A 136 -17.66 -20.58 -8.59
N THR A 137 -17.75 -21.58 -7.70
CA THR A 137 -18.94 -21.76 -6.87
C THR A 137 -19.25 -20.47 -6.12
N LEU A 138 -20.51 -20.14 -5.94
CA LEU A 138 -20.98 -18.91 -5.27
C LEU A 138 -20.25 -18.67 -3.94
N TRP A 139 -20.03 -19.72 -3.16
CA TRP A 139 -19.36 -19.66 -1.86
C TRP A 139 -17.88 -19.23 -1.96
N THR A 140 -17.12 -19.81 -2.87
CA THR A 140 -15.70 -19.46 -3.07
C THR A 140 -15.56 -18.00 -3.51
N ARG A 141 -16.47 -17.55 -4.32
CA ARG A 141 -16.52 -16.19 -4.85
C ARG A 141 -16.81 -15.14 -3.77
N GLU A 142 -17.82 -15.39 -2.92
CA GLU A 142 -18.12 -14.50 -1.80
C GLU A 142 -16.96 -14.42 -0.81
N SER A 143 -16.30 -15.54 -0.51
CA SER A 143 -15.16 -15.59 0.37
C SER A 143 -13.97 -14.78 -0.18
N GLN A 144 -13.66 -14.92 -1.47
CA GLN A 144 -12.59 -14.14 -2.13
C GLN A 144 -12.91 -12.65 -2.16
N LEU A 145 -14.16 -12.30 -2.46
CA LEU A 145 -14.61 -10.91 -2.46
C LEU A 145 -14.50 -10.28 -1.08
N MET A 146 -14.97 -10.96 -0.04
CA MET A 146 -14.88 -10.49 1.34
C MET A 146 -13.42 -10.34 1.79
N ALA A 147 -12.55 -11.29 1.43
CA ALA A 147 -11.13 -11.22 1.75
C ALA A 147 -10.45 -10.01 1.10
N ALA A 148 -10.72 -9.76 -0.19
CA ALA A 148 -10.18 -8.60 -0.90
C ALA A 148 -10.67 -7.27 -0.29
N CYS A 149 -11.97 -7.18 0.03
CA CYS A 149 -12.53 -6.01 0.71
C CYS A 149 -11.88 -5.77 2.09
N ALA A 150 -11.72 -6.82 2.89
CA ALA A 150 -11.12 -6.75 4.21
C ALA A 150 -9.65 -6.30 4.14
N LYS A 151 -8.87 -6.85 3.21
CA LYS A 151 -7.48 -6.42 2.97
C LYS A 151 -7.39 -4.94 2.58
N SER A 152 -8.27 -4.49 1.69
CA SER A 152 -8.31 -3.10 1.25
C SER A 152 -8.65 -2.13 2.39
N ILE A 153 -9.65 -2.47 3.23
CA ILE A 153 -10.03 -1.67 4.40
C ILE A 153 -8.91 -1.65 5.43
N LYS A 154 -8.31 -2.81 5.73
CA LYS A 154 -7.18 -2.92 6.66
C LYS A 154 -6.00 -2.05 6.21
N ALA A 155 -5.66 -2.08 4.93
CA ALA A 155 -4.60 -1.27 4.36
C ALA A 155 -4.89 0.25 4.48
N TYR A 156 -6.14 0.65 4.29
CA TYR A 156 -6.55 2.03 4.54
C TYR A 156 -6.34 2.43 6.01
N GLN A 157 -6.69 1.57 6.95
CA GLN A 157 -6.48 1.82 8.38
C GLN A 157 -4.98 1.89 8.70
N GLU A 158 -4.16 0.99 8.14
CA GLU A 158 -2.70 1.00 8.30
C GLU A 158 -2.08 2.35 7.88
N ILE A 159 -2.54 2.95 6.76
CA ILE A 159 -2.07 4.29 6.34
C ILE A 159 -2.40 5.34 7.41
N ARG A 160 -3.59 5.28 7.99
CA ARG A 160 -4.01 6.24 9.02
C ARG A 160 -3.19 6.07 10.30
N ASP A 161 -3.01 4.84 10.75
CA ASP A 161 -2.25 4.52 11.97
C ASP A 161 -0.79 4.96 11.83
N LEU A 162 -0.16 4.69 10.68
CA LEU A 162 1.19 5.17 10.37
C LEU A 162 1.30 6.70 10.38
N THR A 163 0.28 7.39 9.84
CA THR A 163 0.23 8.84 9.80
C THR A 163 -0.01 9.43 11.19
N ASP A 164 -0.88 8.82 11.97
CA ASP A 164 -1.16 9.23 13.35
C ASP A 164 0.08 9.03 14.23
N TYR A 165 0.78 7.90 14.11
CA TYR A 165 2.05 7.68 14.81
C TYR A 165 3.09 8.74 14.42
N TYR A 166 3.25 9.01 13.11
CA TYR A 166 4.20 10.02 12.63
C TYR A 166 3.94 11.40 13.27
N ASN A 167 2.67 11.80 13.35
CA ASN A 167 2.31 13.11 13.85
C ASN A 167 2.37 13.22 15.39
N ASN A 168 1.96 12.17 16.10
CA ASN A 168 1.65 12.31 17.53
C ASN A 168 2.66 11.61 18.44
N GLU A 169 3.40 10.62 17.96
CA GLU A 169 4.27 9.78 18.77
C GLU A 169 5.74 9.90 18.36
N LEU A 170 6.02 9.96 17.07
CA LEU A 170 7.39 10.03 16.55
C LEU A 170 8.14 11.24 17.15
N ALA A 171 9.32 10.96 17.74
CA ALA A 171 10.15 11.97 18.41
C ALA A 171 9.34 12.82 19.43
N ASP A 172 8.57 12.13 20.28
CA ASP A 172 7.71 12.75 21.32
C ASP A 172 6.70 13.77 20.74
N GLY A 173 6.16 13.48 19.56
CA GLY A 173 5.18 14.33 18.88
C GLY A 173 5.75 15.61 18.28
N LYS A 174 7.06 15.70 18.09
CA LYS A 174 7.74 16.86 17.46
C LYS A 174 7.18 17.19 16.08
N TRP A 175 6.73 16.17 15.35
CA TRP A 175 6.27 16.28 13.97
C TRP A 175 4.76 16.46 13.84
N LYS A 176 4.10 16.90 14.90
CA LYS A 176 2.64 17.13 14.90
C LYS A 176 2.22 18.01 13.71
N TYR A 177 1.19 17.58 12.99
CA TYR A 177 0.67 18.22 11.78
C TYR A 177 1.59 18.20 10.55
N SER A 178 2.71 17.46 10.56
CA SER A 178 3.60 17.36 9.40
C SER A 178 3.01 16.50 8.29
N MET A 179 2.26 15.45 8.65
CA MET A 179 1.62 14.55 7.69
C MET A 179 0.11 14.74 7.68
N CYS A 180 -0.46 14.78 6.48
CA CYS A 180 -1.89 14.94 6.27
C CYS A 180 -2.52 13.63 5.81
N HIS A 181 -3.66 13.23 6.40
CA HIS A 181 -4.39 12.03 5.98
C HIS A 181 -4.92 12.12 4.54
N ASN A 182 -5.33 13.29 4.11
CA ASN A 182 -5.92 13.51 2.79
C ASN A 182 -5.21 14.69 2.08
N PRO A 183 -3.94 14.54 1.67
CA PRO A 183 -3.21 15.61 1.01
C PRO A 183 -3.97 16.13 -0.21
N ARG A 184 -4.15 17.44 -0.28
CA ARG A 184 -4.88 18.14 -1.36
C ARG A 184 -6.31 17.63 -1.60
N ASP A 185 -6.89 16.94 -0.63
CA ASP A 185 -8.22 16.37 -0.75
C ASP A 185 -8.38 15.37 -1.94
N LEU A 186 -7.28 14.67 -2.28
CA LEU A 186 -7.28 13.74 -3.41
C LEU A 186 -7.98 12.43 -3.06
N TYR A 187 -8.81 11.94 -3.96
CA TYR A 187 -9.59 10.70 -3.79
C TYR A 187 -8.76 9.46 -3.47
N VAL A 188 -7.49 9.41 -3.89
CA VAL A 188 -6.58 8.31 -3.58
C VAL A 188 -6.37 8.10 -2.07
N PHE A 189 -6.54 9.15 -1.26
CA PHE A 189 -6.38 9.10 0.19
C PHE A 189 -7.68 8.82 0.95
N TYR A 190 -8.82 8.82 0.28
CA TYR A 190 -10.11 8.47 0.88
C TYR A 190 -10.24 6.95 1.12
N PRO A 191 -11.28 6.52 1.87
CA PRO A 191 -11.59 5.10 2.02
C PRO A 191 -11.68 4.38 0.67
N PRO A 192 -11.33 3.08 0.62
CA PRO A 192 -11.34 2.34 -0.63
C PRO A 192 -12.75 2.22 -1.19
N LYS A 193 -12.85 2.25 -2.52
CA LYS A 193 -14.11 2.04 -3.23
C LYS A 193 -14.30 0.56 -3.51
N ILE A 194 -15.02 -0.09 -2.61
CA ILE A 194 -15.41 -1.51 -2.66
C ILE A 194 -16.88 -1.66 -3.09
N PRO A 195 -17.34 -2.85 -3.50
CA PRO A 195 -18.72 -3.08 -3.84
C PRO A 195 -19.70 -2.76 -2.70
N ILE A 196 -20.74 -1.96 -2.98
CA ILE A 196 -21.64 -1.38 -1.97
C ILE A 196 -22.53 -2.43 -1.28
N TRP A 197 -22.89 -3.52 -1.96
CA TRP A 197 -23.74 -4.58 -1.36
C TRP A 197 -23.14 -5.29 -0.14
N LEU A 198 -21.85 -5.06 0.15
CA LEU A 198 -21.21 -5.56 1.37
C LEU A 198 -21.39 -4.64 2.58
N THR A 199 -21.83 -3.41 2.36
CA THR A 199 -21.98 -2.39 3.42
C THR A 199 -23.38 -2.30 3.98
N ASP A 200 -24.37 -2.95 3.35
CA ASP A 200 -25.80 -2.87 3.70
C ASP A 200 -26.32 -4.09 4.50
N LYS A 201 -25.41 -4.80 5.23
CA LYS A 201 -25.81 -5.91 6.12
C LYS A 201 -25.42 -5.63 7.56
#